data_ce9aa81ac2d21a64f43634091c63bbc5
#
_entry.id   ce9aa81ac2d21a64f43634091c63bbc5
#
_cell.length_a   1.000
_cell.length_b   1.000
_cell.length_c   1.000
_cell.angle_alpha   90.00
_cell.angle_beta   90.00
_cell.angle_gamma   90.00
#
_symmetry.space_group_name_H-M   'P 1'
#
loop_
_entity.id
_entity.type
_entity.pdbx_description
1 polymer ?
#
loop_
_entity_poly.entity_id
_entity_poly.type
_entity_poly.pdbx_seq_one_letter_code
_entity_poly.pdbx_strand_id
1 'polypeptide(L)'
;MKRILLLILTSSISLFAQTQTTEELLKKVQAKLDKVNDYEAKGKMLTNVIFIKAPVANVKVFYKKPNKLRINNESGISFIPKGSVNISLNNLLVNTTGYDIIDMGKENKTNLRIIKLLPKDDNGEVVLSTLYIDELQSLIKKSKTTTRENGTYELEMSYGRYAEYGLADKVIFTFNTKEYKLPKGITFDYDDGSKKDPAAENLKNKKGKVEINYSAYIINKGVPDAVFNK
;
A
#
# COMPACT_ATOMS: atom_id res chain seq x y z
N MET A 1 54.88 -29.47 44.51
CA MET A 1 54.18 -28.30 43.84
C MET A 1 53.58 -28.79 42.55
N LYS A 2 52.27 -29.06 42.55
CA LYS A 2 51.50 -29.51 41.35
C LYS A 2 50.90 -28.27 40.69
N ARG A 3 51.31 -27.95 39.45
CA ARG A 3 50.72 -26.90 38.65
C ARG A 3 49.49 -27.49 37.89
N ILE A 4 48.30 -27.05 38.27
CA ILE A 4 47.04 -27.36 37.59
C ILE A 4 46.93 -26.37 36.43
N LEU A 5 47.06 -26.87 35.22
CA LEU A 5 46.84 -26.12 33.99
C LEU A 5 45.34 -26.13 33.70
N LEU A 6 44.64 -25.00 33.96
CA LEU A 6 43.21 -24.82 33.68
C LEU A 6 43.04 -24.48 32.18
N LEU A 7 42.64 -25.46 31.39
CA LEU A 7 42.30 -25.30 29.99
C LEU A 7 40.89 -24.70 29.91
N ILE A 8 40.81 -23.37 29.64
CA ILE A 8 39.53 -22.69 29.35
C ILE A 8 39.18 -23.00 27.89
N LEU A 9 38.26 -23.94 27.70
CA LEU A 9 37.66 -24.26 26.40
C LEU A 9 36.63 -23.18 26.08
N THR A 10 37.05 -22.14 25.34
CA THR A 10 36.14 -21.11 24.81
C THR A 10 35.34 -21.72 23.65
N SER A 11 34.14 -22.22 23.96
CA SER A 11 33.15 -22.63 22.97
C SER A 11 32.66 -21.40 22.19
N SER A 12 33.19 -21.18 21.00
CA SER A 12 32.69 -20.15 20.06
C SER A 12 31.31 -20.59 19.57
N ILE A 13 30.27 -20.09 20.21
CA ILE A 13 28.89 -20.22 19.69
C ILE A 13 28.81 -19.32 18.48
N SER A 14 29.00 -19.90 17.28
CA SER A 14 28.70 -19.25 16.02
C SER A 14 27.18 -19.07 15.92
N LEU A 15 26.70 -17.88 16.28
CA LEU A 15 25.34 -17.44 15.97
C LEU A 15 25.23 -17.36 14.44
N PHE A 16 24.81 -18.46 13.82
CA PHE A 16 24.33 -18.39 12.44
C PHE A 16 23.11 -17.46 12.46
N ALA A 17 23.31 -16.22 12.04
CA ALA A 17 22.21 -15.33 11.72
C ALA A 17 21.42 -15.98 10.56
N GLN A 18 20.39 -16.71 10.92
CA GLN A 18 19.51 -17.37 9.96
C GLN A 18 18.81 -16.26 9.18
N THR A 19 19.25 -16.04 7.95
CA THR A 19 18.62 -15.07 7.04
C THR A 19 17.19 -15.54 6.78
N GLN A 20 16.23 -14.74 7.20
CA GLN A 20 14.81 -15.02 6.99
C GLN A 20 14.54 -15.21 5.50
N THR A 21 13.87 -16.31 5.13
CA THR A 21 13.50 -16.56 3.74
C THR A 21 12.42 -15.57 3.29
N THR A 22 12.28 -15.39 1.98
CA THR A 22 11.26 -14.50 1.39
C THR A 22 9.86 -14.98 1.73
N GLU A 23 9.64 -16.30 1.69
CA GLU A 23 8.36 -16.93 2.03
C GLU A 23 8.00 -16.73 3.50
N GLU A 24 8.96 -16.88 4.41
CA GLU A 24 8.76 -16.64 5.84
C GLU A 24 8.43 -15.18 6.13
N LEU A 25 9.10 -14.24 5.44
CA LEU A 25 8.82 -12.81 5.58
C LEU A 25 7.40 -12.50 5.10
N LEU A 26 7.00 -12.99 3.93
CA LEU A 26 5.64 -12.78 3.40
C LEU A 26 4.58 -13.40 4.31
N LYS A 27 4.83 -14.60 4.87
CA LYS A 27 3.94 -15.21 5.87
C LYS A 27 3.77 -14.35 7.12
N LYS A 28 4.84 -13.73 7.62
CA LYS A 28 4.78 -12.84 8.79
C LYS A 28 4.00 -11.56 8.48
N VAL A 29 4.19 -10.99 7.30
CA VAL A 29 3.40 -9.84 6.83
C VAL A 29 1.92 -10.22 6.74
N GLN A 30 1.62 -11.36 6.09
CA GLN A 30 0.27 -11.87 5.96
C GLN A 30 -0.40 -12.11 7.32
N ALA A 31 0.32 -12.71 8.26
CA ALA A 31 -0.21 -12.99 9.61
C ALA A 31 -0.64 -11.71 10.37
N LYS A 32 -0.02 -10.56 10.11
CA LYS A 32 -0.48 -9.28 10.66
C LYS A 32 -1.78 -8.82 10.01
N LEU A 33 -1.84 -8.87 8.67
CA LEU A 33 -3.04 -8.48 7.92
C LEU A 33 -4.22 -9.40 8.23
N ASP A 34 -3.94 -10.67 8.54
CA ASP A 34 -4.98 -11.66 8.87
C ASP A 34 -5.66 -11.44 10.21
N LYS A 35 -5.05 -10.67 11.10
CA LYS A 35 -5.70 -10.24 12.35
C LYS A 35 -6.91 -9.33 12.11
N VAL A 36 -7.05 -8.75 10.92
CA VAL A 36 -8.09 -7.80 10.58
C VAL A 36 -9.10 -8.42 9.63
N ASN A 37 -10.32 -8.66 10.09
CA ASN A 37 -11.45 -9.12 9.27
C ASN A 37 -12.20 -7.94 8.66
N ASP A 38 -12.38 -6.88 9.46
CA ASP A 38 -13.02 -5.64 9.06
C ASP A 38 -12.49 -4.47 9.88
N TYR A 39 -12.64 -3.26 9.36
CA TYR A 39 -12.44 -2.04 10.14
C TYR A 39 -13.28 -0.88 9.61
N GLU A 40 -13.60 0.05 10.52
CA GLU A 40 -13.94 1.44 10.23
C GLU A 40 -12.77 2.32 10.68
N ALA A 41 -12.26 3.16 9.79
CA ALA A 41 -11.22 4.13 10.10
C ALA A 41 -11.69 5.55 9.83
N LYS A 42 -11.27 6.50 10.69
CA LYS A 42 -11.46 7.93 10.50
C LYS A 42 -10.14 8.57 10.15
N GLY A 43 -10.16 9.54 9.24
CA GLY A 43 -8.94 10.23 8.85
C GLY A 43 -9.20 11.54 8.13
N LYS A 44 -8.09 12.20 7.78
CA LYS A 44 -8.06 13.39 6.92
C LYS A 44 -7.42 13.03 5.61
N MET A 45 -8.07 13.36 4.51
CA MET A 45 -7.59 13.15 3.16
C MET A 45 -7.16 14.48 2.54
N LEU A 46 -5.94 14.49 2.01
CA LEU A 46 -5.38 15.59 1.24
C LEU A 46 -5.20 15.12 -0.19
N THR A 47 -5.77 15.86 -1.13
CA THR A 47 -5.64 15.57 -2.56
C THR A 47 -4.79 16.65 -3.21
N ASN A 48 -3.67 16.24 -3.81
CA ASN A 48 -2.78 17.10 -4.57
C ASN A 48 -2.69 16.57 -6.00
N VAL A 49 -3.59 17.04 -6.83
CA VAL A 49 -3.61 16.78 -8.28
C VAL A 49 -3.61 18.15 -8.95
N ILE A 50 -2.73 18.37 -9.91
CA ILE A 50 -2.33 19.70 -10.40
C ILE A 50 -3.52 20.56 -10.85
N PHE A 51 -4.55 19.95 -11.39
CA PHE A 51 -5.75 20.64 -11.87
C PHE A 51 -6.93 20.56 -10.87
N ILE A 52 -6.73 19.99 -9.68
CA ILE A 52 -7.77 19.85 -8.67
C ILE A 52 -7.31 20.49 -7.37
N LYS A 53 -7.88 21.65 -7.04
CA LYS A 53 -7.75 22.23 -5.70
C LYS A 53 -8.86 21.65 -4.81
N ALA A 54 -8.64 20.46 -4.27
CA ALA A 54 -9.57 19.88 -3.32
C ALA A 54 -9.19 20.32 -1.90
N PRO A 55 -10.17 20.78 -1.09
CA PRO A 55 -9.93 21.06 0.32
C PRO A 55 -9.57 19.75 1.06
N VAL A 56 -8.95 19.91 2.23
CA VAL A 56 -8.76 18.77 3.16
C VAL A 56 -10.13 18.24 3.55
N ALA A 57 -10.34 16.95 3.37
CA ALA A 57 -11.63 16.31 3.64
C ALA A 57 -11.52 15.34 4.82
N ASN A 58 -12.55 15.32 5.67
CA ASN A 58 -12.71 14.25 6.64
C ASN A 58 -13.25 13.01 5.92
N VAL A 59 -12.63 11.86 6.14
CA VAL A 59 -13.01 10.61 5.49
C VAL A 59 -13.27 9.51 6.50
N LYS A 60 -14.22 8.64 6.16
CA LYS A 60 -14.41 7.34 6.78
C LYS A 60 -14.02 6.26 5.77
N VAL A 61 -13.15 5.36 6.20
CA VAL A 61 -12.71 4.24 5.39
C VAL A 61 -13.23 2.97 6.01
N PHE A 62 -13.92 2.18 5.22
CA PHE A 62 -14.48 0.89 5.62
C PHE A 62 -13.79 -0.22 4.84
N TYR A 63 -13.39 -1.25 5.53
CA TYR A 63 -12.82 -2.45 4.96
C TYR A 63 -13.51 -3.69 5.50
N LYS A 64 -13.66 -4.71 4.66
CA LYS A 64 -14.12 -6.04 5.05
C LYS A 64 -13.51 -7.08 4.13
N LYS A 65 -12.93 -8.11 4.72
CA LYS A 65 -12.40 -9.25 3.95
C LYS A 65 -13.48 -9.84 3.02
N PRO A 66 -13.06 -10.40 1.87
CA PRO A 66 -11.66 -10.50 1.42
C PRO A 66 -11.14 -9.21 0.78
N ASN A 67 -11.98 -8.37 0.16
CA ASN A 67 -11.53 -7.27 -0.70
C ASN A 67 -12.50 -6.07 -0.76
N LYS A 68 -13.44 -5.96 0.17
CA LYS A 68 -14.36 -4.83 0.18
C LYS A 68 -13.68 -3.64 0.85
N LEU A 69 -13.52 -2.55 0.09
CA LEU A 69 -13.01 -1.27 0.60
C LEU A 69 -13.92 -0.15 0.10
N ARG A 70 -14.27 0.76 1.00
CA ARG A 70 -15.04 1.97 0.69
C ARG A 70 -14.47 3.16 1.42
N ILE A 71 -14.35 4.28 0.73
CA ILE A 71 -13.96 5.56 1.30
C ILE A 71 -15.13 6.51 1.12
N ASN A 72 -15.69 6.93 2.24
CA ASN A 72 -16.75 7.94 2.30
C ASN A 72 -16.12 9.27 2.69
N ASN A 73 -16.34 10.27 1.85
CA ASN A 73 -16.00 11.64 2.15
C ASN A 73 -17.21 12.28 2.86
N GLU A 74 -17.00 12.84 4.05
CA GLU A 74 -18.06 13.51 4.83
C GLU A 74 -18.42 14.89 4.25
N SER A 75 -17.52 15.48 3.46
CA SER A 75 -17.71 16.80 2.88
C SER A 75 -16.94 16.92 1.54
N GLY A 76 -17.60 16.62 0.43
CA GLY A 76 -17.02 16.87 -0.89
C GLY A 76 -16.91 15.68 -1.84
N ILE A 77 -16.23 15.90 -2.96
CA ILE A 77 -16.06 14.92 -4.03
C ILE A 77 -14.90 13.97 -3.69
N SER A 78 -15.11 12.67 -3.81
CA SER A 78 -14.03 11.68 -3.66
C SER A 78 -13.25 11.57 -4.97
N PHE A 79 -11.98 11.92 -4.95
CA PHE A 79 -11.06 11.79 -6.08
C PHE A 79 -10.27 10.47 -6.06
N ILE A 80 -10.69 9.52 -5.24
CA ILE A 80 -10.03 8.22 -5.20
C ILE A 80 -10.50 7.40 -6.39
N PRO A 81 -9.58 6.93 -7.18
CA PRO A 81 -9.85 6.12 -8.35
C PRO A 81 -10.61 4.84 -8.01
N LYS A 82 -11.71 4.55 -8.69
CA LYS A 82 -12.51 3.34 -8.44
C LYS A 82 -11.69 2.04 -8.56
N GLY A 83 -10.70 1.98 -9.46
CA GLY A 83 -9.84 0.81 -9.64
C GLY A 83 -8.73 0.67 -8.59
N SER A 84 -8.16 1.77 -8.10
CA SER A 84 -7.05 1.72 -7.13
C SER A 84 -7.47 1.32 -5.72
N VAL A 85 -8.75 1.50 -5.39
CA VAL A 85 -9.31 1.11 -4.09
C VAL A 85 -9.47 -0.41 -3.98
N ASN A 86 -9.65 -1.12 -5.11
CA ASN A 86 -9.76 -2.59 -5.12
C ASN A 86 -8.42 -3.31 -5.01
N ILE A 87 -7.30 -2.61 -5.21
CA ILE A 87 -5.97 -3.20 -5.09
C ILE A 87 -5.47 -2.95 -3.67
N SER A 88 -6.12 -3.56 -2.70
CA SER A 88 -5.61 -3.56 -1.34
C SER A 88 -4.38 -4.47 -1.26
N LEU A 89 -3.41 -4.11 -0.42
CA LEU A 89 -2.27 -4.98 -0.12
C LEU A 89 -2.71 -6.37 0.33
N ASN A 90 -3.88 -6.47 0.97
CA ASN A 90 -4.49 -7.73 1.35
C ASN A 90 -4.71 -8.64 0.14
N ASN A 91 -5.20 -8.11 -0.98
CA ASN A 91 -5.46 -8.93 -2.18
C ASN A 91 -4.17 -9.47 -2.79
N LEU A 92 -3.08 -8.71 -2.76
CA LEU A 92 -1.78 -9.16 -3.26
C LEU A 92 -1.18 -10.29 -2.42
N LEU A 93 -1.49 -10.36 -1.12
CA LEU A 93 -0.90 -11.31 -0.19
C LEU A 93 -1.83 -12.48 0.18
N VAL A 94 -3.15 -12.36 -0.01
CA VAL A 94 -4.13 -13.41 0.31
C VAL A 94 -3.85 -14.70 -0.47
N ASN A 95 -3.30 -14.60 -1.67
CA ASN A 95 -3.00 -15.76 -2.50
C ASN A 95 -1.60 -15.67 -3.12
N THR A 96 -0.55 -15.84 -2.30
CA THR A 96 0.84 -15.85 -2.79
C THR A 96 1.12 -16.98 -3.76
N THR A 97 0.34 -18.06 -3.77
CA THR A 97 0.50 -19.17 -4.72
C THR A 97 0.15 -18.79 -6.16
N GLY A 98 -0.64 -17.75 -6.35
CA GLY A 98 -0.98 -17.16 -7.65
C GLY A 98 0.11 -16.28 -8.26
N TYR A 99 1.26 -16.15 -7.61
CA TYR A 99 2.38 -15.30 -8.05
C TYR A 99 3.69 -16.08 -8.09
N ASP A 100 4.54 -15.74 -9.06
CA ASP A 100 5.96 -16.00 -8.97
C ASP A 100 6.62 -14.92 -8.13
N ILE A 101 7.37 -15.36 -7.10
CA ILE A 101 7.97 -14.47 -6.10
C ILE A 101 9.45 -14.34 -6.42
N ILE A 102 9.90 -13.10 -6.66
CA ILE A 102 11.28 -12.78 -7.00
C ILE A 102 11.86 -11.89 -5.90
N ASP A 103 12.85 -12.42 -5.22
CA ASP A 103 13.63 -11.66 -4.23
C ASP A 103 14.71 -10.84 -4.91
N MET A 104 14.68 -9.54 -4.71
CA MET A 104 15.63 -8.59 -5.28
C MET A 104 16.70 -8.14 -4.27
N GLY A 105 16.70 -8.75 -3.05
CA GLY A 105 17.59 -8.34 -1.97
C GLY A 105 17.12 -7.07 -1.26
N LYS A 106 18.07 -6.31 -0.71
CA LYS A 106 17.78 -5.10 0.07
C LYS A 106 18.11 -3.83 -0.69
N GLU A 107 17.28 -2.82 -0.50
CA GLU A 107 17.55 -1.48 -1.01
C GLU A 107 18.66 -0.80 -0.18
N ASN A 108 19.71 -0.32 -0.83
CA ASN A 108 20.90 0.22 -0.15
C ASN A 108 20.61 1.41 0.77
N LYS A 109 19.63 2.25 0.44
CA LYS A 109 19.34 3.47 1.21
C LYS A 109 18.44 3.24 2.41
N THR A 110 17.45 2.37 2.27
CA THR A 110 16.38 2.17 3.27
C THR A 110 16.52 0.87 4.02
N ASN A 111 17.38 -0.04 3.54
CA ASN A 111 17.52 -1.42 4.03
C ASN A 111 16.22 -2.25 3.98
N LEU A 112 15.24 -1.82 3.17
CA LEU A 112 14.00 -2.56 2.95
C LEU A 112 14.24 -3.73 2.00
N ARG A 113 13.64 -4.89 2.31
CA ARG A 113 13.65 -6.05 1.40
C ARG A 113 12.75 -5.77 0.22
N ILE A 114 13.25 -5.96 -0.99
CA ILE A 114 12.51 -5.75 -2.22
C ILE A 114 12.04 -7.11 -2.75
N ILE A 115 10.73 -7.28 -2.87
CA ILE A 115 10.11 -8.50 -3.38
C ILE A 115 9.20 -8.13 -4.54
N LYS A 116 9.39 -8.79 -5.69
CA LYS A 116 8.48 -8.67 -6.83
C LYS A 116 7.51 -9.85 -6.86
N LEU A 117 6.25 -9.55 -7.14
CA LEU A 117 5.16 -10.50 -7.31
C LEU A 117 4.70 -10.41 -8.75
N LEU A 118 4.93 -11.46 -9.53
CA LEU A 118 4.50 -11.58 -10.91
C LEU A 118 3.30 -12.53 -10.96
N PRO A 119 2.10 -12.06 -11.35
CA PRO A 119 0.93 -12.95 -11.47
C PRO A 119 1.19 -14.09 -12.45
N LYS A 120 0.77 -15.31 -12.10
CA LYS A 120 0.79 -16.47 -12.99
C LYS A 120 -0.37 -16.46 -13.99
N ASP A 121 -1.44 -15.73 -13.66
CA ASP A 121 -2.59 -15.54 -14.54
C ASP A 121 -2.42 -14.25 -15.34
N ASP A 122 -2.25 -14.41 -16.65
CA ASP A 122 -2.11 -13.30 -17.58
C ASP A 122 -3.39 -12.48 -17.81
N ASN A 123 -4.56 -12.95 -17.37
CA ASN A 123 -5.83 -12.24 -17.55
C ASN A 123 -6.14 -11.27 -16.41
N GLY A 124 -5.35 -11.28 -15.34
CA GLY A 124 -5.54 -10.41 -14.19
C GLY A 124 -5.26 -8.93 -14.51
N GLU A 125 -5.84 -8.02 -13.72
CA GLU A 125 -5.61 -6.57 -13.83
C GLU A 125 -4.16 -6.21 -13.48
N VAL A 126 -3.57 -6.87 -12.50
CA VAL A 126 -2.20 -6.63 -12.05
C VAL A 126 -1.21 -7.31 -12.98
N VAL A 127 -0.22 -6.56 -13.46
CA VAL A 127 0.89 -7.07 -14.28
C VAL A 127 2.13 -7.38 -13.43
N LEU A 128 2.42 -6.50 -12.47
CA LEU A 128 3.56 -6.63 -11.58
C LEU A 128 3.32 -5.82 -10.31
N SER A 129 3.69 -6.39 -9.16
CA SER A 129 3.79 -5.65 -7.91
C SER A 129 5.18 -5.76 -7.32
N THR A 130 5.74 -4.66 -6.84
CA THR A 130 7.00 -4.60 -6.11
C THR A 130 6.73 -4.12 -4.70
N LEU A 131 7.09 -4.94 -3.72
CA LEU A 131 6.91 -4.66 -2.30
C LEU A 131 8.26 -4.29 -1.68
N TYR A 132 8.26 -3.27 -0.83
CA TYR A 132 9.39 -2.84 -0.02
C TYR A 132 9.03 -3.10 1.43
N ILE A 133 9.69 -4.08 2.05
CA ILE A 133 9.29 -4.63 3.35
C ILE A 133 10.38 -4.37 4.39
N ASP A 134 9.96 -3.84 5.53
CA ASP A 134 10.76 -3.80 6.74
C ASP A 134 10.77 -5.21 7.36
N GLU A 135 11.90 -5.90 7.28
CA GLU A 135 12.03 -7.27 7.77
C GLU A 135 11.87 -7.37 9.28
N LEU A 136 12.38 -6.37 10.04
CA LEU A 136 12.32 -6.38 11.50
C LEU A 136 10.88 -6.25 11.99
N GLN A 137 10.13 -5.35 11.35
CA GLN A 137 8.74 -5.11 11.70
C GLN A 137 7.75 -6.01 10.95
N SER A 138 8.19 -6.70 9.88
CA SER A 138 7.33 -7.42 8.93
C SER A 138 6.18 -6.54 8.45
N LEU A 139 6.51 -5.34 7.93
CA LEU A 139 5.58 -4.34 7.45
C LEU A 139 5.96 -3.86 6.05
N ILE A 140 4.98 -3.76 5.16
CA ILE A 140 5.18 -3.19 3.83
C ILE A 140 5.23 -1.67 3.97
N LYS A 141 6.40 -1.06 3.77
CA LYS A 141 6.57 0.40 3.82
C LYS A 141 6.18 1.08 2.52
N LYS A 142 6.37 0.37 1.39
CA LYS A 142 6.02 0.86 0.06
C LYS A 142 5.60 -0.29 -0.84
N SER A 143 4.64 -0.04 -1.73
CA SER A 143 4.36 -0.91 -2.86
C SER A 143 4.30 -0.11 -4.15
N LYS A 144 4.73 -0.72 -5.25
CA LYS A 144 4.59 -0.20 -6.59
C LYS A 144 3.90 -1.24 -7.45
N THR A 145 2.73 -0.92 -7.98
CA THR A 145 1.91 -1.87 -8.74
C THR A 145 1.65 -1.32 -10.13
N THR A 146 1.91 -2.13 -11.15
CA THR A 146 1.58 -1.86 -12.54
C THR A 146 0.35 -2.67 -12.93
N THR A 147 -0.62 -2.01 -13.52
CA THR A 147 -1.86 -2.60 -14.01
C THR A 147 -1.99 -2.45 -15.52
N ARG A 148 -2.86 -3.25 -16.13
CA ARG A 148 -3.11 -3.20 -17.58
C ARG A 148 -3.81 -1.92 -18.01
N GLU A 149 -4.79 -1.47 -17.23
CA GLU A 149 -5.67 -0.37 -17.64
C GLU A 149 -5.32 0.99 -17.03
N ASN A 150 -4.75 0.98 -15.80
CA ASN A 150 -4.57 2.21 -15.02
C ASN A 150 -3.08 2.58 -14.82
N GLY A 151 -2.17 1.91 -15.58
CA GLY A 151 -0.74 2.18 -15.50
C GLY A 151 -0.13 1.82 -14.13
N THR A 152 0.88 2.57 -13.72
CA THR A 152 1.64 2.30 -12.49
C THR A 152 1.24 3.28 -11.38
N TYR A 153 0.97 2.74 -10.19
CA TYR A 153 0.78 3.54 -8.96
C TYR A 153 1.68 3.05 -7.83
N GLU A 154 1.88 3.92 -6.86
CA GLU A 154 2.70 3.66 -5.68
C GLU A 154 1.88 3.93 -4.42
N LEU A 155 2.03 3.07 -3.40
CA LEU A 155 1.54 3.27 -2.04
C LEU A 155 2.74 3.39 -1.12
N GLU A 156 2.81 4.44 -0.31
CA GLU A 156 3.76 4.58 0.79
C GLU A 156 3.00 4.58 2.11
N MET A 157 3.50 3.81 3.07
CA MET A 157 2.81 3.58 4.33
C MET A 157 3.72 3.89 5.52
N SER A 158 3.19 4.68 6.45
CA SER A 158 3.82 4.94 7.74
C SER A 158 2.98 4.32 8.86
N TYR A 159 3.64 3.65 9.78
CA TYR A 159 2.99 2.88 10.84
C TYR A 159 3.33 3.44 12.21
N GLY A 160 2.39 3.33 13.13
CA GLY A 160 2.53 3.67 14.53
C GLY A 160 1.66 2.75 15.39
N ARG A 161 0.57 3.26 15.95
CA ARG A 161 -0.27 2.57 16.95
C ARG A 161 -0.85 1.22 16.50
N TYR A 162 -1.09 1.06 15.21
CA TYR A 162 -1.78 -0.12 14.65
C TYR A 162 -0.84 -1.01 13.83
N ALA A 163 0.47 -0.86 14.01
CA ALA A 163 1.51 -1.62 13.31
C ALA A 163 1.40 -3.15 13.49
N GLU A 164 0.90 -3.60 14.64
CA GLU A 164 0.70 -5.02 14.93
C GLU A 164 -0.40 -5.67 14.08
N TYR A 165 -1.31 -4.85 13.55
CA TYR A 165 -2.38 -5.25 12.63
C TYR A 165 -2.00 -5.01 11.16
N GLY A 166 -0.81 -4.53 10.88
CA GLY A 166 -0.41 -4.10 9.53
C GLY A 166 -1.22 -2.90 9.00
N LEU A 167 -1.87 -2.13 9.89
CA LEU A 167 -2.64 -0.94 9.55
C LEU A 167 -1.78 0.32 9.70
N ALA A 168 -1.72 1.12 8.64
CA ALA A 168 -0.91 2.33 8.59
C ALA A 168 -1.63 3.51 9.23
N ASP A 169 -0.90 4.38 9.94
CA ASP A 169 -1.42 5.66 10.40
C ASP A 169 -1.47 6.68 9.26
N LYS A 170 -0.64 6.49 8.24
CA LYS A 170 -0.61 7.35 7.04
C LYS A 170 -0.39 6.51 5.79
N VAL A 171 -1.17 6.79 4.77
CA VAL A 171 -1.04 6.21 3.43
C VAL A 171 -0.93 7.32 2.41
N ILE A 172 0.06 7.23 1.54
CA ILE A 172 0.23 8.11 0.38
C ILE A 172 0.04 7.27 -0.87
N PHE A 173 -0.94 7.62 -1.68
CA PHE A 173 -1.18 7.06 -2.99
C PHE A 173 -0.67 8.02 -4.07
N THR A 174 0.24 7.56 -4.93
CA THR A 174 0.80 8.33 -6.02
C THR A 174 0.53 7.61 -7.34
N PHE A 175 0.05 8.32 -8.35
CA PHE A 175 -0.31 7.76 -9.65
C PHE A 175 0.06 8.72 -10.78
N ASN A 176 0.19 8.18 -12.00
CA ASN A 176 0.42 8.99 -13.20
C ASN A 176 -0.93 9.49 -13.74
N THR A 177 -1.11 10.81 -13.81
CA THR A 177 -2.36 11.42 -14.28
C THR A 177 -2.66 11.19 -15.76
N LYS A 178 -1.67 10.84 -16.59
CA LYS A 178 -1.88 10.48 -18.01
C LYS A 178 -2.53 9.11 -18.21
N GLU A 179 -2.09 8.15 -17.40
CA GLU A 179 -2.52 6.75 -17.50
C GLU A 179 -3.80 6.51 -16.73
N TYR A 180 -4.19 7.49 -15.93
CA TYR A 180 -5.28 7.39 -14.99
C TYR A 180 -6.60 7.84 -15.60
N LYS A 181 -7.55 6.92 -15.78
CA LYS A 181 -8.91 7.23 -16.20
C LYS A 181 -9.69 7.79 -15.01
N LEU A 182 -10.03 9.07 -15.07
CA LEU A 182 -10.92 9.69 -14.08
C LEU A 182 -12.28 8.97 -14.01
N PRO A 183 -12.89 8.89 -12.83
CA PRO A 183 -14.24 8.34 -12.70
C PRO A 183 -15.20 9.04 -13.63
N LYS A 184 -16.10 8.29 -14.32
CA LYS A 184 -17.15 8.85 -15.14
C LYS A 184 -18.00 9.83 -14.32
N GLY A 185 -18.20 11.05 -14.82
CA GLY A 185 -18.97 12.11 -14.15
C GLY A 185 -18.14 13.24 -13.56
N ILE A 186 -16.80 13.19 -13.63
CA ILE A 186 -15.96 14.35 -13.42
C ILE A 186 -15.59 14.88 -14.79
N THR A 187 -16.39 15.79 -15.31
CA THR A 187 -16.07 16.57 -16.51
C THR A 187 -15.26 17.77 -16.04
N PHE A 188 -14.05 17.91 -16.55
CA PHE A 188 -13.30 19.15 -16.48
C PHE A 188 -13.67 20.03 -17.67
N ASP A 189 -14.96 20.26 -17.86
CA ASP A 189 -15.43 21.29 -18.77
C ASP A 189 -15.32 22.65 -18.09
N TYR A 190 -14.11 23.12 -17.96
CA TYR A 190 -13.84 24.54 -17.95
C TYR A 190 -13.33 24.89 -19.34
N ASP A 191 -14.22 24.79 -20.33
CA ASP A 191 -13.99 25.41 -21.62
C ASP A 191 -14.38 26.89 -21.49
N ASP A 192 -13.39 27.71 -21.08
CA ASP A 192 -13.54 29.17 -21.04
C ASP A 192 -13.28 29.80 -22.41
N GLY A 193 -13.24 28.98 -23.48
CA GLY A 193 -12.96 29.45 -24.85
C GLY A 193 -11.52 29.95 -25.05
N SER A 194 -10.63 29.79 -24.09
CA SER A 194 -9.23 30.18 -24.22
C SER A 194 -8.45 29.14 -25.03
N LYS A 195 -7.51 29.63 -25.87
CA LYS A 195 -6.59 28.80 -26.65
C LYS A 195 -5.89 27.80 -25.71
N LYS A 196 -5.85 26.53 -26.11
CA LYS A 196 -5.13 25.47 -25.40
C LYS A 196 -3.75 25.96 -25.00
N ASP A 197 -3.57 26.19 -23.70
CA ASP A 197 -2.31 26.64 -23.15
C ASP A 197 -1.26 25.53 -23.35
N PRO A 198 -0.12 25.80 -24.02
CA PRO A 198 0.99 24.84 -24.13
C PRO A 198 1.49 24.33 -22.77
N ALA A 199 1.28 25.10 -21.69
CA ALA A 199 1.54 24.67 -20.32
C ALA A 199 0.62 23.49 -19.89
N ALA A 200 -0.60 23.35 -20.43
CA ALA A 200 -1.50 22.25 -20.12
C ALA A 200 -0.99 20.89 -20.63
N GLU A 201 -0.19 20.88 -21.70
CA GLU A 201 0.41 19.65 -22.24
C GLU A 201 1.58 19.16 -21.37
N ASN A 202 2.33 20.08 -20.75
CA ASN A 202 3.35 19.78 -19.74
C ASN A 202 2.72 19.30 -18.39
N LEU A 203 1.47 19.64 -18.13
CA LEU A 203 0.73 19.19 -16.93
C LEU A 203 0.31 17.73 -17.02
N LYS A 204 0.12 17.18 -18.23
CA LYS A 204 -0.29 15.77 -18.45
C LYS A 204 0.73 14.72 -17.98
N ASN A 205 1.98 15.12 -17.67
CA ASN A 205 3.05 14.22 -17.23
C ASN A 205 3.31 14.26 -15.72
N LYS A 206 2.47 14.95 -14.94
CA LYS A 206 2.69 15.10 -13.50
C LYS A 206 1.98 14.03 -12.71
N LYS A 207 2.58 13.63 -11.57
CA LYS A 207 2.02 12.63 -10.66
C LYS A 207 0.91 13.26 -9.81
N GLY A 208 -0.24 12.60 -9.75
CA GLY A 208 -1.27 12.88 -8.75
C GLY A 208 -0.91 12.22 -7.42
N LYS A 209 -1.23 12.87 -6.31
CA LYS A 209 -0.97 12.38 -4.97
C LYS A 209 -2.22 12.53 -4.10
N VAL A 210 -2.61 11.46 -3.43
CA VAL A 210 -3.63 11.44 -2.39
C VAL A 210 -2.99 10.94 -1.10
N GLU A 211 -3.14 11.68 -0.03
CA GLU A 211 -2.62 11.34 1.29
C GLU A 211 -3.79 11.18 2.26
N ILE A 212 -3.81 10.07 3.02
CA ILE A 212 -4.77 9.85 4.09
C ILE A 212 -4.01 9.68 5.39
N ASN A 213 -4.30 10.56 6.36
CA ASN A 213 -3.81 10.47 7.72
C ASN A 213 -4.93 9.93 8.61
N TYR A 214 -4.77 8.72 9.11
CA TYR A 214 -5.76 8.05 9.95
C TYR A 214 -5.63 8.49 11.41
N SER A 215 -6.74 8.88 12.00
CA SER A 215 -6.80 9.30 13.40
C SER A 215 -7.21 8.16 14.34
N ALA A 216 -8.05 7.24 13.87
CA ALA A 216 -8.54 6.11 14.65
C ALA A 216 -9.00 4.95 13.76
N TYR A 217 -8.89 3.72 14.30
CA TYR A 217 -9.44 2.50 13.75
C TYR A 217 -10.35 1.82 14.77
N ILE A 218 -11.48 1.32 14.30
CA ILE A 218 -12.37 0.39 15.00
C ILE A 218 -12.23 -0.94 14.28
N ILE A 219 -11.54 -1.91 14.89
CA ILE A 219 -11.11 -3.15 14.24
C ILE A 219 -11.98 -4.31 14.70
N ASN A 220 -12.43 -5.17 13.76
CA ASN A 220 -13.16 -6.43 14.03
C ASN A 220 -14.45 -6.24 14.85
N LYS A 221 -15.22 -5.20 14.56
CA LYS A 221 -16.52 -4.94 15.19
C LYS A 221 -17.72 -5.25 14.29
N GLY A 222 -17.45 -5.71 13.07
CA GLY A 222 -18.45 -6.05 12.08
C GLY A 222 -18.90 -4.83 11.27
N VAL A 223 -18.35 -4.69 10.05
CA VAL A 223 -18.82 -3.68 9.09
C VAL A 223 -19.99 -4.26 8.31
N PRO A 224 -21.19 -3.62 8.33
CA PRO A 224 -22.36 -4.09 7.60
C PRO A 224 -22.12 -4.07 6.07
N ASP A 225 -22.59 -5.09 5.37
CA ASP A 225 -22.45 -5.17 3.91
C ASP A 225 -23.15 -4.04 3.16
N ALA A 226 -24.21 -3.49 3.71
CA ALA A 226 -24.93 -2.33 3.18
C ALA A 226 -24.01 -1.10 2.97
N VAL A 227 -22.92 -0.99 3.73
CA VAL A 227 -21.94 0.09 3.58
C VAL A 227 -21.30 0.05 2.20
N PHE A 228 -21.17 -1.11 1.57
CA PHE A 228 -20.47 -1.31 0.29
C PHE A 228 -21.40 -1.28 -0.94
N ASN A 229 -22.72 -1.24 -0.75
CA ASN A 229 -23.74 -1.39 -1.82
C ASN A 229 -24.19 -0.08 -2.49
N LYS A 230 -23.46 1.05 -2.31
CA LYS A 230 -23.85 2.35 -2.94
C LYS A 230 -22.89 2.76 -4.01
#